data_e754f50d61f71e02292ab4a87525e902
#
_entry.id   e754f50d61f71e02292ab4a87525e902
#
_cell.length_a   1.000
_cell.length_b   1.000
_cell.length_c   1.000
_cell.angle_alpha   90.00
_cell.angle_beta   90.00
_cell.angle_gamma   90.00
#
_symmetry.space_group_name_H-M   'P 1'
#
loop_
_entity.id
_entity.type
_entity.pdbx_description
1 polymer ?
#
loop_
_entity_poly.entity_id
_entity_poly.type
_entity_poly.pdbx_seq_one_letter_code
_entity_poly.pdbx_strand_id
1 'polypeptide(L)'
;MAQEGFSGTTYEVLGETDGRWLIDSVHRVRTQAMDRAEEMLRDSQEIKVRVTSKRDDSSEESVIFEQSSSGAPKQLAAKPVDEAPYCKKIAQYFEFQSRRTIGRVLRSFLDFYGITALELLHSKGHMNALEREDRLFSQATQMIAALQVKGRDERQIDRVDELYEALNKLRRRAERDGAEAEELFHKAFHQGYEAIWAVAGDGGAKSERAVQGVLAFKLGETQDGAGKLDMMLDLVENAPDHRRLDLLDSVMAEILDSADTMKELIGDWGDSGSALKAIVRLTYGRFPTNKRTHPTLVRFNERMGKTNLPLTQQILLEKVLVTLKGIKPLTREGPNEERIAFMGVFRELFEAAGLGGGPKMAEAIVLRAKSILGDEHEDLTTSATLQRLIQTIPNRAVRLGFLMDLTRTEFFSKNEAIVLNFLLRLTEELKSATEIVPPGEHPDRRAAVVDGLKDRVSKLELPAGVGEAFSATLEKLLAAKPKPKTKTKKAPPPSTEPPKRSGDDTMAKNKLDRRSVKKGTVIFEEGEIGQEAFVVVTGTVQIFRRVGEGEEVLADLGTMEMFGEMSLVDHQPRMASARALEDCELTTISRDDLDRRLERLSKEDRAVRWLIDVLVKRLRGQARGHE
;
A
#
# COMPACT_ATOMS: atom_id res chain seq x y z
N MET A 1 -0.21 31.35 -35.23
CA MET A 1 0.52 31.31 -33.97
C MET A 1 -0.52 31.14 -32.87
N ALA A 2 -0.81 29.91 -32.50
CA ALA A 2 -1.65 29.59 -31.36
C ALA A 2 -0.77 29.62 -30.12
N GLN A 3 -1.13 30.45 -29.15
CA GLN A 3 -0.55 30.40 -27.81
C GLN A 3 -1.02 29.09 -27.16
N GLU A 4 -0.10 28.14 -26.99
CA GLU A 4 -0.31 27.01 -26.15
C GLU A 4 -0.41 27.52 -24.71
N GLY A 5 -1.59 27.32 -24.09
CA GLY A 5 -1.87 27.74 -22.75
C GLY A 5 -1.08 26.89 -21.75
N PHE A 6 -0.23 27.52 -20.98
CA PHE A 6 0.30 26.96 -19.75
C PHE A 6 -0.86 26.78 -18.78
N SER A 7 -1.18 25.52 -18.42
CA SER A 7 -2.06 25.19 -17.31
C SER A 7 -1.31 25.56 -16.01
N GLY A 8 -1.60 26.74 -15.48
CA GLY A 8 -1.01 27.24 -14.25
C GLY A 8 -1.99 27.13 -13.08
N THR A 9 -1.45 27.09 -11.86
CA THR A 9 -2.24 27.25 -10.64
C THR A 9 -2.21 28.72 -10.21
N THR A 10 -3.36 29.29 -9.93
CA THR A 10 -3.54 30.66 -9.43
C THR A 10 -3.85 30.59 -7.94
N TYR A 11 -3.26 31.48 -7.15
CA TYR A 11 -3.47 31.60 -5.71
C TYR A 11 -4.10 32.95 -5.42
N GLU A 12 -5.29 32.91 -4.80
CA GLU A 12 -5.98 34.11 -4.36
C GLU A 12 -5.81 34.26 -2.84
N VAL A 13 -5.36 35.45 -2.42
CA VAL A 13 -5.30 35.84 -1.01
C VAL A 13 -6.55 36.62 -0.68
N LEU A 14 -7.30 36.15 0.31
CA LEU A 14 -8.57 36.76 0.69
C LEU A 14 -8.52 37.18 2.16
N GLY A 15 -9.06 38.38 2.45
CA GLY A 15 -9.32 38.86 3.80
C GLY A 15 -10.81 38.79 4.12
N GLU A 16 -11.18 38.37 5.33
CA GLU A 16 -12.56 38.46 5.80
C GLU A 16 -12.85 39.85 6.38
N THR A 17 -13.82 40.52 5.81
CA THR A 17 -14.33 41.80 6.31
C THR A 17 -15.87 41.71 6.41
N ASP A 18 -16.43 41.97 7.60
CA ASP A 18 -17.86 41.90 7.87
C ASP A 18 -18.52 40.55 7.47
N GLY A 19 -17.80 39.43 7.69
CA GLY A 19 -18.28 38.10 7.36
C GLY A 19 -18.26 37.75 5.87
N ARG A 20 -17.57 38.57 5.03
CA ARG A 20 -17.41 38.34 3.60
C ARG A 20 -15.92 38.22 3.25
N TRP A 21 -15.59 37.25 2.42
CA TRP A 21 -14.26 37.08 1.88
C TRP A 21 -14.06 37.99 0.67
N LEU A 22 -13.05 38.87 0.75
CA LEU A 22 -12.66 39.78 -0.33
C LEU A 22 -11.27 39.42 -0.80
N ILE A 23 -11.08 39.36 -2.12
CA ILE A 23 -9.76 39.09 -2.71
C ILE A 23 -8.87 40.33 -2.50
N ASP A 24 -7.76 40.15 -1.79
CA ASP A 24 -6.73 41.17 -1.63
C ASP A 24 -5.75 41.15 -2.82
N SER A 25 -5.26 39.99 -3.18
CA SER A 25 -4.31 39.80 -4.25
C SER A 25 -4.37 38.43 -4.90
N VAL A 26 -3.81 38.36 -6.12
CA VAL A 26 -3.77 37.10 -6.91
C VAL A 26 -2.31 36.85 -7.34
N HIS A 27 -1.83 35.68 -7.06
CA HIS A 27 -0.45 35.27 -7.32
C HIS A 27 -0.38 34.00 -8.16
N ARG A 28 0.70 33.84 -8.93
CA ARG A 28 0.98 32.57 -9.63
C ARG A 28 1.99 31.69 -8.87
N VAL A 29 2.53 32.19 -7.77
CA VAL A 29 3.50 31.52 -6.93
C VAL A 29 2.96 31.47 -5.50
N ARG A 30 2.84 30.26 -4.95
CA ARG A 30 2.28 30.04 -3.60
C ARG A 30 3.04 30.81 -2.52
N THR A 31 4.38 30.85 -2.59
CA THR A 31 5.18 31.58 -1.61
C THR A 31 4.83 33.06 -1.56
N GLN A 32 4.60 33.70 -2.71
CA GLN A 32 4.17 35.10 -2.76
C GLN A 32 2.79 35.31 -2.14
N ALA A 33 1.86 34.36 -2.39
CA ALA A 33 0.53 34.41 -1.78
C ALA A 33 0.61 34.20 -0.26
N MET A 34 1.46 33.27 0.20
CA MET A 34 1.68 33.03 1.63
C MET A 34 2.37 34.20 2.33
N ASP A 35 3.43 34.77 1.73
CA ASP A 35 4.12 35.97 2.24
C ASP A 35 3.12 37.15 2.39
N ARG A 36 2.22 37.31 1.40
CA ARG A 36 1.17 38.33 1.45
C ARG A 36 0.15 38.08 2.53
N ALA A 37 -0.28 36.83 2.68
CA ALA A 37 -1.22 36.43 3.75
C ALA A 37 -0.63 36.67 5.15
N GLU A 38 0.66 36.35 5.35
CA GLU A 38 1.36 36.63 6.59
C GLU A 38 1.53 38.12 6.86
N GLU A 39 1.78 38.93 5.83
CA GLU A 39 1.86 40.40 5.94
C GLU A 39 0.51 40.96 6.39
N MET A 40 -0.60 40.52 5.78
CA MET A 40 -1.93 40.92 6.18
C MET A 40 -2.25 40.57 7.63
N LEU A 41 -1.86 39.37 8.09
CA LEU A 41 -2.06 38.92 9.47
C LEU A 41 -1.22 39.71 10.49
N ARG A 42 -0.06 40.21 10.07
CA ARG A 42 0.80 41.08 10.89
C ARG A 42 0.32 42.51 10.99
N ASP A 43 -0.20 43.03 9.88
CA ASP A 43 -0.54 44.48 9.76
C ASP A 43 -1.95 44.79 10.29
N SER A 44 -2.79 43.80 10.45
CA SER A 44 -4.19 43.99 10.85
C SER A 44 -4.54 43.24 12.14
N GLN A 45 -5.13 43.95 13.10
CA GLN A 45 -5.76 43.33 14.28
C GLN A 45 -7.17 42.82 13.91
N GLU A 46 -7.45 41.55 14.24
CA GLU A 46 -8.78 40.92 14.02
C GLU A 46 -9.17 40.68 12.54
N ILE A 47 -8.22 40.35 11.69
CA ILE A 47 -8.55 39.88 10.35
C ILE A 47 -8.41 38.35 10.26
N LYS A 48 -9.31 37.71 9.50
CA LYS A 48 -9.08 36.36 9.00
C LYS A 48 -8.56 36.44 7.58
N VAL A 49 -7.54 35.65 7.29
CA VAL A 49 -6.94 35.57 5.96
C VAL A 49 -7.04 34.14 5.47
N ARG A 50 -7.42 33.99 4.21
CA ARG A 50 -7.49 32.73 3.50
C ARG A 50 -6.69 32.81 2.22
N VAL A 51 -5.98 31.73 1.89
CA VAL A 51 -5.38 31.57 0.56
C VAL A 51 -6.06 30.37 -0.10
N THR A 52 -6.59 30.61 -1.29
CA THR A 52 -7.17 29.54 -2.11
C THR A 52 -6.28 29.27 -3.32
N SER A 53 -6.31 28.04 -3.81
CA SER A 53 -5.66 27.65 -5.05
C SER A 53 -6.70 27.18 -6.05
N LYS A 54 -6.54 27.62 -7.31
CA LYS A 54 -7.39 27.28 -8.43
C LYS A 54 -6.52 26.91 -9.62
N ARG A 55 -6.76 25.78 -10.23
CA ARG A 55 -6.12 25.40 -11.50
C ARG A 55 -6.83 26.06 -12.67
N ASP A 56 -6.07 26.51 -13.66
CA ASP A 56 -6.63 27.16 -14.86
C ASP A 56 -7.54 26.23 -15.68
N ASP A 57 -7.41 24.90 -15.48
CA ASP A 57 -8.18 23.83 -16.14
C ASP A 57 -9.34 23.27 -15.28
N SER A 58 -9.52 23.78 -14.06
CA SER A 58 -10.53 23.30 -13.11
C SER A 58 -11.37 24.43 -12.54
N SER A 59 -12.65 24.15 -12.33
CA SER A 59 -13.55 25.05 -11.59
C SER A 59 -13.48 24.83 -10.07
N GLU A 60 -12.72 23.84 -9.61
CA GLU A 60 -12.57 23.54 -8.18
C GLU A 60 -11.52 24.46 -7.54
N GLU A 61 -11.94 25.12 -6.48
CA GLU A 61 -11.12 25.98 -5.64
C GLU A 61 -10.86 25.27 -4.32
N SER A 62 -9.58 25.20 -3.91
CA SER A 62 -9.18 24.55 -2.66
C SER A 62 -8.58 25.59 -1.71
N VAL A 63 -9.02 25.58 -0.45
CA VAL A 63 -8.41 26.39 0.61
C VAL A 63 -7.11 25.72 1.05
N ILE A 64 -5.98 26.42 0.82
CA ILE A 64 -4.65 25.92 1.18
C ILE A 64 -4.12 26.54 2.48
N PHE A 65 -4.70 27.67 2.90
CA PHE A 65 -4.34 28.36 4.14
C PHE A 65 -5.56 29.13 4.65
N GLU A 66 -5.81 29.09 5.95
CA GLU A 66 -6.78 29.96 6.63
C GLU A 66 -6.30 30.21 8.06
N GLN A 67 -6.18 31.48 8.43
CA GLN A 67 -5.77 31.89 9.76
C GLN A 67 -6.41 33.21 10.17
N SER A 68 -6.63 33.38 11.48
CA SER A 68 -7.08 34.63 12.08
C SER A 68 -5.92 35.33 12.80
N SER A 69 -5.82 36.64 12.72
CA SER A 69 -4.82 37.44 13.46
C SER A 69 -4.98 37.34 14.99
N SER A 70 -6.16 36.93 15.48
CA SER A 70 -6.41 36.64 16.91
C SER A 70 -5.91 35.27 17.38
N GLY A 71 -5.52 34.39 16.47
CA GLY A 71 -4.90 33.10 16.77
C GLY A 71 -3.38 33.22 16.79
N ALA A 72 -2.73 32.67 17.83
CA ALA A 72 -1.26 32.57 17.81
C ALA A 72 -0.82 31.87 16.49
N PRO A 73 0.17 32.42 15.75
CA PRO A 73 0.63 31.82 14.50
C PRO A 73 0.99 30.36 14.75
N LYS A 74 0.54 29.48 13.85
CA LYS A 74 0.83 28.04 13.94
C LYS A 74 2.34 27.86 13.90
N GLN A 75 2.96 27.73 15.08
CA GLN A 75 4.41 27.67 15.19
C GLN A 75 4.90 26.42 14.47
N LEU A 76 5.76 26.63 13.49
CA LEU A 76 6.45 25.53 12.82
C LEU A 76 7.35 24.84 13.86
N ALA A 77 7.26 23.51 13.94
CA ALA A 77 8.00 22.73 14.92
C ALA A 77 8.68 21.54 14.24
N ALA A 78 9.89 21.21 14.71
CA ALA A 78 10.59 20.02 14.28
C ALA A 78 9.83 18.76 14.72
N LYS A 79 9.69 17.81 13.81
CA LYS A 79 9.05 16.52 14.13
C LYS A 79 10.11 15.48 14.49
N PRO A 80 9.85 14.64 15.51
CA PRO A 80 10.78 13.59 15.91
C PRO A 80 10.94 12.55 14.79
N VAL A 81 12.18 12.04 14.69
CA VAL A 81 12.55 10.93 13.81
C VAL A 81 13.33 9.91 14.63
N ASP A 82 13.28 8.64 14.20
CA ASP A 82 13.94 7.54 14.92
C ASP A 82 15.41 7.39 14.53
N GLU A 83 15.76 7.76 13.29
CA GLU A 83 17.09 7.58 12.71
C GLU A 83 17.51 8.82 11.89
N ALA A 84 18.80 9.14 11.94
CA ALA A 84 19.37 10.22 11.15
C ALA A 84 20.75 9.82 10.60
N PRO A 85 20.93 9.80 9.25
CA PRO A 85 22.22 9.50 8.64
C PRO A 85 23.31 10.49 9.10
N TYR A 86 24.50 9.98 9.40
CA TYR A 86 25.63 10.82 9.79
C TYR A 86 26.37 11.31 8.55
N CYS A 87 26.09 12.53 8.13
CA CYS A 87 26.69 13.17 6.97
C CYS A 87 27.99 13.91 7.34
N LYS A 88 29.12 13.46 6.79
CA LYS A 88 30.42 14.15 6.88
C LYS A 88 30.70 15.08 5.70
N LYS A 89 30.14 14.78 4.54
CA LYS A 89 30.34 15.54 3.29
C LYS A 89 29.01 16.14 2.83
N ILE A 90 29.07 17.34 2.28
CA ILE A 90 27.87 18.02 1.75
C ILE A 90 27.12 17.18 0.70
N ALA A 91 27.83 16.38 -0.09
CA ALA A 91 27.19 15.50 -1.07
C ALA A 91 26.21 14.50 -0.44
N GLN A 92 26.44 14.04 0.79
CA GLN A 92 25.61 13.05 1.48
C GLN A 92 24.23 13.60 1.89
N TYR A 93 24.07 14.91 2.01
CA TYR A 93 22.77 15.53 2.27
C TYR A 93 21.80 15.40 1.08
N PHE A 94 22.32 15.15 -0.13
CA PHE A 94 21.54 14.95 -1.35
C PHE A 94 21.17 13.47 -1.59
N GLU A 95 21.68 12.55 -0.77
CA GLU A 95 21.30 11.15 -0.80
C GLU A 95 19.88 10.97 -0.25
N PHE A 96 19.13 10.01 -0.80
CA PHE A 96 17.71 9.82 -0.46
C PHE A 96 17.44 9.71 1.05
N GLN A 97 18.26 8.94 1.80
CA GLN A 97 18.06 8.77 3.25
C GLN A 97 18.20 10.09 4.01
N SER A 98 19.13 10.95 3.60
CA SER A 98 19.32 12.28 4.20
C SER A 98 18.17 13.22 3.85
N ARG A 99 17.75 13.26 2.58
CA ARG A 99 16.61 14.06 2.13
C ARG A 99 15.32 13.63 2.84
N ARG A 100 15.11 12.30 2.99
CA ARG A 100 13.99 11.77 3.74
C ARG A 100 14.01 12.22 5.21
N THR A 101 15.17 12.20 5.87
CA THR A 101 15.30 12.69 7.25
C THR A 101 14.99 14.19 7.32
N ILE A 102 15.55 14.99 6.43
CA ILE A 102 15.24 16.43 6.31
C ILE A 102 13.74 16.63 6.09
N GLY A 103 13.15 15.86 5.15
CA GLY A 103 11.73 15.90 4.84
C GLY A 103 10.83 15.63 6.04
N ARG A 104 11.20 14.70 6.90
CA ARG A 104 10.44 14.33 8.09
C ARG A 104 10.62 15.30 9.25
N VAL A 105 11.85 15.69 9.55
CA VAL A 105 12.13 16.63 10.64
C VAL A 105 11.55 18.02 10.36
N LEU A 106 11.66 18.49 9.13
CA LEU A 106 11.15 19.80 8.69
C LEU A 106 9.76 19.72 8.06
N ARG A 107 8.99 18.65 8.30
CA ARG A 107 7.69 18.40 7.66
C ARG A 107 6.74 19.58 7.76
N SER A 108 6.63 20.23 8.92
CA SER A 108 5.76 21.38 9.11
C SER A 108 6.13 22.57 8.23
N PHE A 109 7.43 22.79 7.98
CA PHE A 109 7.95 23.81 7.08
C PHE A 109 7.71 23.44 5.60
N LEU A 110 8.03 22.20 5.24
CA LEU A 110 7.87 21.74 3.86
C LEU A 110 6.40 21.72 3.41
N ASP A 111 5.50 21.26 4.27
CA ASP A 111 4.05 21.27 3.99
C ASP A 111 3.52 22.71 3.90
N PHE A 112 4.02 23.64 4.75
CA PHE A 112 3.65 25.05 4.70
C PHE A 112 4.00 25.70 3.35
N TYR A 113 5.23 25.44 2.84
CA TYR A 113 5.65 25.95 1.53
C TYR A 113 5.23 25.07 0.34
N GLY A 114 4.65 23.90 0.57
CA GLY A 114 4.26 22.94 -0.47
C GLY A 114 5.46 22.38 -1.26
N ILE A 115 6.59 22.15 -0.60
CA ILE A 115 7.85 21.71 -1.22
C ILE A 115 8.36 20.39 -0.65
N THR A 116 9.20 19.71 -1.40
CA THR A 116 9.96 18.53 -0.96
C THR A 116 11.31 18.93 -0.37
N ALA A 117 12.01 17.99 0.28
CA ALA A 117 13.38 18.18 0.73
C ALA A 117 14.33 18.42 -0.44
N LEU A 118 14.07 17.80 -1.60
CA LEU A 118 14.84 18.05 -2.82
C LEU A 118 14.74 19.50 -3.26
N GLU A 119 13.54 20.08 -3.30
CA GLU A 119 13.33 21.49 -3.67
C GLU A 119 13.98 22.43 -2.65
N LEU A 120 13.87 22.15 -1.35
CA LEU A 120 14.53 22.92 -0.30
C LEU A 120 16.05 23.03 -0.56
N LEU A 121 16.72 21.89 -0.81
CA LEU A 121 18.18 21.83 -0.99
C LEU A 121 18.69 22.50 -2.27
N HIS A 122 17.81 22.74 -3.26
CA HIS A 122 18.16 23.39 -4.52
C HIS A 122 17.60 24.82 -4.67
N SER A 123 16.87 25.32 -3.66
CA SER A 123 16.29 26.68 -3.69
C SER A 123 16.94 27.60 -2.65
N LYS A 124 17.62 28.64 -3.12
CA LYS A 124 18.16 29.70 -2.25
C LYS A 124 17.04 30.38 -1.45
N GLY A 125 15.89 30.63 -2.08
CA GLY A 125 14.75 31.29 -1.44
C GLY A 125 14.24 30.50 -0.24
N HIS A 126 13.98 29.18 -0.41
CA HIS A 126 13.52 28.32 0.66
C HIS A 126 14.57 28.07 1.74
N MET A 127 15.87 28.01 1.39
CA MET A 127 16.95 27.91 2.38
C MET A 127 17.04 29.18 3.24
N ASN A 128 16.85 30.38 2.65
CA ASN A 128 16.80 31.63 3.39
C ASN A 128 15.52 31.72 4.26
N ALA A 129 14.39 31.21 3.79
CA ALA A 129 13.17 31.15 4.57
C ALA A 129 13.36 30.22 5.80
N LEU A 130 13.98 29.05 5.62
CA LEU A 130 14.30 28.14 6.74
C LEU A 130 15.24 28.79 7.76
N GLU A 131 16.23 29.57 7.33
CA GLU A 131 17.15 30.30 8.23
C GLU A 131 16.43 31.32 9.11
N ARG A 132 15.31 31.90 8.64
CA ARG A 132 14.50 32.85 9.43
C ARG A 132 13.68 32.12 10.51
N GLU A 133 13.49 30.82 10.39
CA GLU A 133 12.79 29.97 11.34
C GLU A 133 13.76 29.42 12.43
N ASP A 134 14.45 30.33 13.13
CA ASP A 134 15.50 30.01 14.11
C ASP A 134 15.10 28.93 15.11
N ARG A 135 13.88 28.98 15.63
CA ARG A 135 13.37 28.02 16.62
C ARG A 135 13.22 26.63 16.02
N LEU A 136 12.61 26.52 14.84
CA LEU A 136 12.44 25.27 14.11
C LEU A 136 13.80 24.65 13.81
N PHE A 137 14.71 25.46 13.26
CA PHE A 137 16.03 24.98 12.85
C PHE A 137 16.87 24.54 14.04
N SER A 138 16.86 25.30 15.14
CA SER A 138 17.54 24.92 16.39
C SER A 138 17.00 23.62 16.97
N GLN A 139 15.69 23.42 17.01
CA GLN A 139 15.08 22.17 17.46
C GLN A 139 15.49 20.99 16.55
N ALA A 140 15.44 21.19 15.25
CA ALA A 140 15.80 20.16 14.26
C ALA A 140 17.26 19.72 14.41
N THR A 141 18.19 20.67 14.48
CA THR A 141 19.63 20.39 14.60
C THR A 141 19.98 19.69 15.90
N GLN A 142 19.40 20.12 17.04
CA GLN A 142 19.60 19.47 18.33
C GLN A 142 19.10 18.03 18.32
N MET A 143 17.92 17.79 17.75
CA MET A 143 17.33 16.46 17.65
C MET A 143 18.19 15.53 16.76
N ILE A 144 18.61 16.01 15.59
CA ILE A 144 19.47 15.26 14.68
C ILE A 144 20.84 14.98 15.29
N ALA A 145 21.47 15.99 15.91
CA ALA A 145 22.75 15.81 16.58
C ALA A 145 22.68 14.73 17.66
N ALA A 146 21.66 14.77 18.53
CA ALA A 146 21.47 13.76 19.58
C ALA A 146 21.38 12.33 19.03
N LEU A 147 20.67 12.12 17.90
CA LEU A 147 20.60 10.83 17.23
C LEU A 147 21.92 10.40 16.63
N GLN A 148 22.63 11.33 16.00
CA GLN A 148 23.87 11.04 15.27
C GLN A 148 25.05 10.75 16.16
N VAL A 149 25.13 11.35 17.36
CA VAL A 149 26.22 11.08 18.33
C VAL A 149 25.94 9.87 19.25
N LYS A 150 24.72 9.35 19.22
CA LYS A 150 24.36 8.18 20.06
C LYS A 150 25.29 7.00 19.76
N GLY A 151 26.02 6.56 20.79
CA GLY A 151 27.01 5.48 20.68
C GLY A 151 28.34 5.86 20.01
N ARG A 152 28.62 7.17 19.88
CA ARG A 152 29.90 7.73 19.38
C ARG A 152 30.61 8.49 20.49
N ASP A 153 31.92 8.58 20.37
CA ASP A 153 32.74 9.43 21.26
C ASP A 153 32.81 10.87 20.67
N GLU A 154 31.66 11.54 20.69
CA GLU A 154 31.47 12.88 20.12
C GLU A 154 30.45 13.64 20.97
N ARG A 155 30.71 14.92 21.27
CA ARG A 155 29.78 15.75 22.03
C ARG A 155 28.68 16.27 21.12
N GLN A 156 27.44 16.27 21.61
CA GLN A 156 26.28 16.75 20.84
C GLN A 156 26.46 18.20 20.37
N ILE A 157 27.07 19.07 21.20
CA ILE A 157 27.26 20.48 20.86
C ILE A 157 28.18 20.66 19.62
N ASP A 158 29.28 19.88 19.56
CA ASP A 158 30.19 19.93 18.42
C ASP A 158 29.46 19.52 17.13
N ARG A 159 28.59 18.51 17.23
CA ARG A 159 27.77 18.06 16.10
C ARG A 159 26.72 19.10 15.68
N VAL A 160 26.12 19.81 16.62
CA VAL A 160 25.21 20.94 16.34
C VAL A 160 25.93 22.01 15.53
N ASP A 161 27.16 22.40 15.95
CA ASP A 161 27.96 23.39 15.24
C ASP A 161 28.31 22.95 13.80
N GLU A 162 28.66 21.66 13.61
CA GLU A 162 28.87 21.10 12.28
C GLU A 162 27.62 21.14 11.41
N LEU A 163 26.42 20.92 11.97
CA LEU A 163 25.15 20.99 11.24
C LEU A 163 24.84 22.44 10.82
N TYR A 164 25.13 23.44 11.66
CA TYR A 164 25.02 24.86 11.29
C TYR A 164 26.00 25.23 10.17
N GLU A 165 27.25 24.76 10.23
CA GLU A 165 28.20 24.94 9.14
C GLU A 165 27.73 24.27 7.83
N ALA A 166 27.18 23.06 7.95
CA ALA A 166 26.63 22.35 6.80
C ALA A 166 25.48 23.13 6.15
N LEU A 167 24.56 23.70 6.95
CA LEU A 167 23.47 24.56 6.44
C LEU A 167 24.03 25.73 5.63
N ASN A 168 25.02 26.45 6.17
CA ASN A 168 25.65 27.58 5.48
C ASN A 168 26.29 27.13 4.14
N LYS A 169 26.93 25.97 4.11
CA LYS A 169 27.52 25.40 2.89
C LYS A 169 26.42 24.99 1.88
N LEU A 170 25.33 24.39 2.35
CA LEU A 170 24.18 24.01 1.52
C LEU A 170 23.48 25.23 0.92
N ARG A 171 23.29 26.31 1.68
CA ARG A 171 22.69 27.55 1.20
C ARG A 171 23.50 28.18 0.07
N ARG A 172 24.83 28.34 0.26
CA ARG A 172 25.74 28.87 -0.79
C ARG A 172 25.73 27.97 -2.04
N ARG A 173 25.50 26.68 -1.82
CA ARG A 173 25.42 25.71 -2.90
C ARG A 173 24.10 25.81 -3.64
N ALA A 174 22.97 25.91 -2.95
CA ALA A 174 21.65 26.07 -3.53
C ALA A 174 21.58 27.31 -4.47
N GLU A 175 22.28 28.39 -4.13
CA GLU A 175 22.39 29.59 -4.99
C GLU A 175 23.06 29.27 -6.33
N ARG A 176 24.20 28.57 -6.29
CA ARG A 176 24.96 28.23 -7.49
C ARG A 176 24.32 27.13 -8.30
N ASP A 177 23.93 26.01 -7.62
CA ASP A 177 23.38 24.84 -8.28
C ASP A 177 21.95 25.14 -8.81
N GLY A 178 21.22 26.11 -8.22
CA GLY A 178 19.92 26.58 -8.70
C GLY A 178 19.99 27.28 -10.05
N ALA A 179 20.97 28.17 -10.23
CA ALA A 179 21.19 28.85 -11.52
C ALA A 179 21.62 27.87 -12.63
N GLU A 180 22.49 26.90 -12.30
CA GLU A 180 22.90 25.83 -13.21
C GLU A 180 21.69 24.94 -13.58
N ALA A 181 20.83 24.62 -12.62
CA ALA A 181 19.64 23.82 -12.83
C ALA A 181 18.63 24.52 -13.76
N GLU A 182 18.40 25.80 -13.58
CA GLU A 182 17.52 26.59 -14.44
C GLU A 182 18.02 26.62 -15.89
N GLU A 183 19.32 26.84 -16.10
CA GLU A 183 19.93 26.81 -17.43
C GLU A 183 19.79 25.42 -18.10
N LEU A 184 20.05 24.34 -17.35
CA LEU A 184 19.89 22.95 -17.83
C LEU A 184 18.42 22.62 -18.11
N PHE A 185 17.51 23.11 -17.28
CA PHE A 185 16.07 22.94 -17.48
C PHE A 185 15.64 23.52 -18.83
N HIS A 186 15.97 24.76 -19.11
CA HIS A 186 15.62 25.41 -20.39
C HIS A 186 16.26 24.74 -21.60
N LYS A 187 17.45 24.14 -21.45
CA LYS A 187 18.17 23.49 -22.55
C LYS A 187 17.62 22.09 -22.86
N ALA A 188 17.20 21.33 -21.87
CA ALA A 188 17.04 19.88 -22.02
C ALA A 188 15.69 19.33 -21.58
N PHE A 189 14.95 19.98 -20.69
CA PHE A 189 13.74 19.40 -20.09
C PHE A 189 12.67 19.06 -21.14
N HIS A 190 12.45 19.94 -22.11
CA HIS A 190 11.47 19.75 -23.20
C HIS A 190 11.84 18.62 -24.18
N GLN A 191 13.09 18.14 -24.13
CA GLN A 191 13.56 17.04 -24.95
C GLN A 191 13.45 15.69 -24.25
N GLY A 192 12.93 15.68 -23.03
CA GLY A 192 12.71 14.48 -22.21
C GLY A 192 13.84 14.16 -21.24
N TYR A 193 13.59 13.16 -20.40
CA TYR A 193 14.46 12.81 -19.25
C TYR A 193 15.89 12.43 -19.68
N GLU A 194 16.02 11.71 -20.82
CA GLU A 194 17.33 11.34 -21.38
C GLU A 194 18.18 12.55 -21.78
N ALA A 195 17.55 13.57 -22.35
CA ALA A 195 18.25 14.78 -22.75
C ALA A 195 18.82 15.54 -21.55
N ILE A 196 18.13 15.54 -20.42
CA ILE A 196 18.63 16.12 -19.17
C ILE A 196 19.93 15.44 -18.75
N TRP A 197 19.96 14.10 -18.76
CA TRP A 197 21.17 13.33 -18.44
C TRP A 197 22.30 13.55 -19.45
N ALA A 198 21.96 13.62 -20.73
CA ALA A 198 22.97 13.87 -21.78
C ALA A 198 23.66 15.22 -21.63
N VAL A 199 22.92 16.26 -21.23
CA VAL A 199 23.49 17.60 -20.99
C VAL A 199 24.21 17.69 -19.64
N ALA A 200 23.72 16.99 -18.62
CA ALA A 200 24.34 16.93 -17.29
C ALA A 200 25.68 16.16 -17.27
N GLY A 201 25.97 15.38 -18.32
CA GLY A 201 27.20 14.59 -18.47
C GLY A 201 27.05 13.11 -18.10
N ASP A 202 28.01 12.28 -18.55
CA ASP A 202 27.97 10.81 -18.45
C ASP A 202 28.28 10.26 -17.06
N GLY A 203 27.36 10.44 -16.13
CA GLY A 203 27.38 9.70 -14.88
C GLY A 203 28.24 10.30 -13.77
N GLY A 204 28.07 9.75 -12.59
CA GLY A 204 28.71 10.16 -11.36
C GLY A 204 27.89 11.19 -10.56
N ALA A 205 28.30 11.40 -9.30
CA ALA A 205 27.57 12.21 -8.33
C ALA A 205 27.37 13.68 -8.72
N LYS A 206 28.14 14.20 -9.67
CA LYS A 206 27.98 15.59 -10.15
C LYS A 206 26.80 15.68 -11.11
N SER A 207 26.74 14.77 -12.09
CA SER A 207 25.67 14.71 -13.08
C SER A 207 24.32 14.40 -12.42
N GLU A 208 24.29 13.44 -11.49
CA GLU A 208 23.09 13.12 -10.72
C GLU A 208 22.54 14.35 -9.96
N ARG A 209 23.42 15.13 -9.32
CA ARG A 209 23.01 16.37 -8.64
C ARG A 209 22.48 17.44 -9.60
N ALA A 210 23.08 17.57 -10.79
CA ALA A 210 22.58 18.48 -11.79
C ALA A 210 21.15 18.09 -12.23
N VAL A 211 20.91 16.80 -12.43
CA VAL A 211 19.56 16.28 -12.74
C VAL A 211 18.61 16.50 -11.54
N GLN A 212 19.04 16.25 -10.31
CA GLN A 212 18.26 16.57 -9.10
C GLN A 212 17.86 18.05 -9.06
N GLY A 213 18.76 18.97 -9.41
CA GLY A 213 18.48 20.40 -9.52
C GLY A 213 17.41 20.72 -10.56
N VAL A 214 17.50 20.12 -11.75
CA VAL A 214 16.48 20.27 -12.81
C VAL A 214 15.12 19.76 -12.36
N LEU A 215 15.07 18.60 -11.69
CA LEU A 215 13.83 18.06 -11.13
C LEU A 215 13.25 18.96 -10.04
N ALA A 216 14.11 19.48 -9.13
CA ALA A 216 13.69 20.41 -8.09
C ALA A 216 13.13 21.70 -8.68
N PHE A 217 13.76 22.25 -9.72
CA PHE A 217 13.26 23.44 -10.45
C PHE A 217 11.87 23.15 -11.05
N LYS A 218 11.72 22.01 -11.73
CA LYS A 218 10.44 21.61 -12.33
C LYS A 218 9.34 21.40 -11.29
N LEU A 219 9.64 20.72 -10.19
CA LEU A 219 8.68 20.51 -9.10
C LEU A 219 8.21 21.83 -8.50
N GLY A 220 9.05 22.88 -8.50
CA GLY A 220 8.72 24.21 -8.01
C GLY A 220 7.65 24.94 -8.84
N GLU A 221 7.39 24.51 -10.09
CA GLU A 221 6.30 25.06 -10.91
C GLU A 221 4.92 24.60 -10.42
N THR A 222 4.85 23.50 -9.65
CA THR A 222 3.61 22.90 -9.14
C THR A 222 3.67 22.83 -7.62
N GLN A 223 2.60 23.26 -6.96
CA GLN A 223 2.59 23.35 -5.50
C GLN A 223 1.83 22.19 -4.84
N ASP A 224 0.92 21.55 -5.55
CA ASP A 224 0.18 20.40 -5.04
C ASP A 224 0.92 19.07 -5.25
N GLY A 225 0.74 18.14 -4.31
CA GLY A 225 1.44 16.86 -4.35
C GLY A 225 1.02 15.96 -5.50
N ALA A 226 -0.26 16.01 -5.91
CA ALA A 226 -0.76 15.22 -7.02
C ALA A 226 -0.16 15.68 -8.35
N GLY A 227 -0.06 17.01 -8.59
CA GLY A 227 0.58 17.56 -9.78
C GLY A 227 2.07 17.24 -9.83
N LYS A 228 2.78 17.32 -8.70
CA LYS A 228 4.19 16.88 -8.61
C LYS A 228 4.36 15.42 -8.96
N LEU A 229 3.48 14.57 -8.44
CA LEU A 229 3.51 13.13 -8.74
C LEU A 229 3.22 12.87 -10.22
N ASP A 230 2.27 13.60 -10.82
CA ASP A 230 1.93 13.48 -12.22
C ASP A 230 3.10 13.81 -13.15
N MET A 231 3.82 14.90 -12.85
CA MET A 231 5.07 15.24 -13.56
C MET A 231 6.13 14.14 -13.47
N MET A 232 6.28 13.51 -12.29
CA MET A 232 7.24 12.42 -12.14
C MET A 232 6.80 11.17 -12.92
N LEU A 233 5.50 10.89 -12.98
CA LEU A 233 4.96 9.77 -13.78
C LEU A 233 5.25 9.94 -15.26
N ASP A 234 5.14 11.16 -15.81
CA ASP A 234 5.52 11.45 -17.20
C ASP A 234 6.98 11.09 -17.50
N LEU A 235 7.88 11.41 -16.56
CA LEU A 235 9.29 11.10 -16.71
C LEU A 235 9.58 9.60 -16.56
N VAL A 236 8.92 8.92 -15.61
CA VAL A 236 9.05 7.47 -15.38
C VAL A 236 8.56 6.66 -16.59
N GLU A 237 7.48 7.10 -17.24
CA GLU A 237 6.95 6.44 -18.44
C GLU A 237 7.93 6.42 -19.59
N ASN A 238 8.79 7.43 -19.67
CA ASN A 238 9.77 7.63 -20.71
C ASN A 238 11.21 7.32 -20.28
N ALA A 239 11.42 6.72 -19.09
CA ALA A 239 12.74 6.37 -18.58
C ALA A 239 13.22 5.02 -19.13
N PRO A 240 14.28 4.98 -19.97
CA PRO A 240 14.72 3.73 -20.60
C PRO A 240 15.66 2.89 -19.74
N ASP A 241 16.23 3.42 -18.64
CA ASP A 241 17.31 2.80 -17.87
C ASP A 241 16.94 2.69 -16.39
N HIS A 242 17.21 1.52 -15.78
CA HIS A 242 16.96 1.24 -14.35
C HIS A 242 17.71 2.19 -13.40
N ARG A 243 18.95 2.61 -13.72
CA ARG A 243 19.71 3.53 -12.85
C ARG A 243 19.09 4.91 -12.75
N ARG A 244 18.49 5.38 -13.82
CA ARG A 244 17.83 6.69 -13.88
C ARG A 244 16.46 6.65 -13.25
N LEU A 245 15.84 5.46 -13.25
CA LEU A 245 14.59 5.20 -12.56
C LEU A 245 14.73 5.33 -11.04
N ASP A 246 15.85 4.91 -10.45
CA ASP A 246 16.11 5.01 -9.01
C ASP A 246 16.05 6.45 -8.49
N LEU A 247 16.51 7.42 -9.30
CA LEU A 247 16.41 8.82 -8.94
C LEU A 247 14.95 9.30 -8.93
N LEU A 248 14.19 8.98 -9.97
CA LEU A 248 12.76 9.32 -10.05
C LEU A 248 11.97 8.65 -8.92
N ASP A 249 12.24 7.37 -8.62
CA ASP A 249 11.64 6.65 -7.50
C ASP A 249 11.91 7.36 -6.16
N SER A 250 13.14 7.86 -5.96
CA SER A 250 13.50 8.62 -4.76
C SER A 250 12.70 9.92 -4.62
N VAL A 251 12.43 10.62 -5.72
CA VAL A 251 11.65 11.86 -5.72
C VAL A 251 10.16 11.56 -5.49
N MET A 252 9.61 10.56 -6.16
CA MET A 252 8.23 10.10 -5.94
C MET A 252 8.00 9.68 -4.49
N ALA A 253 8.97 8.98 -3.89
CA ALA A 253 8.93 8.58 -2.50
C ALA A 253 8.88 9.80 -1.54
N GLU A 254 9.63 10.88 -1.83
CA GLU A 254 9.57 12.12 -1.03
C GLU A 254 8.21 12.83 -1.16
N ILE A 255 7.65 12.92 -2.36
CA ILE A 255 6.33 13.51 -2.61
C ILE A 255 5.26 12.75 -1.80
N LEU A 256 5.30 11.41 -1.86
CA LEU A 256 4.33 10.54 -1.17
C LEU A 256 4.57 10.42 0.34
N ASP A 257 5.74 10.83 0.87
CA ASP A 257 5.97 10.87 2.32
C ASP A 257 5.14 11.97 3.01
N SER A 258 4.66 12.99 2.28
CA SER A 258 3.68 13.96 2.79
C SER A 258 2.32 13.30 3.07
N ALA A 259 1.72 13.65 4.21
CA ALA A 259 0.37 13.21 4.56
C ALA A 259 -0.68 13.95 3.73
N ASP A 260 -0.42 15.22 3.40
CA ASP A 260 -1.33 16.06 2.64
C ASP A 260 -1.44 15.55 1.19
N THR A 261 -0.31 15.18 0.56
CA THR A 261 -0.31 14.52 -0.75
C THR A 261 -1.11 13.22 -0.75
N MET A 262 -0.94 12.38 0.27
CA MET A 262 -1.69 11.14 0.36
C MET A 262 -3.20 11.39 0.53
N LYS A 263 -3.58 12.38 1.33
CA LYS A 263 -4.98 12.77 1.51
C LYS A 263 -5.57 13.35 0.22
N GLU A 264 -4.82 14.14 -0.51
CA GLU A 264 -5.22 14.69 -1.81
C GLU A 264 -5.49 13.57 -2.84
N LEU A 265 -4.61 12.57 -2.91
CA LEU A 265 -4.71 11.48 -3.88
C LEU A 265 -5.82 10.48 -3.57
N ILE A 266 -5.86 9.97 -2.34
CA ILE A 266 -6.77 8.89 -1.96
C ILE A 266 -8.05 9.39 -1.25
N GLY A 267 -8.14 10.67 -0.94
CA GLY A 267 -9.25 11.26 -0.21
C GLY A 267 -9.24 11.00 1.30
N ASP A 268 -10.32 11.39 1.96
CA ASP A 268 -10.52 11.19 3.39
C ASP A 268 -11.30 9.90 3.63
N TRP A 269 -10.67 8.93 4.28
CA TRP A 269 -11.30 7.66 4.64
C TRP A 269 -11.90 7.79 6.04
N GLY A 270 -13.14 7.35 6.21
CA GLY A 270 -13.84 7.43 7.49
C GLY A 270 -13.17 6.67 8.64
N ASP A 271 -12.31 5.68 8.31
CA ASP A 271 -11.55 4.88 9.28
C ASP A 271 -10.13 4.59 8.79
N SER A 272 -9.23 4.37 9.76
CA SER A 272 -7.82 4.08 9.50
C SER A 272 -7.61 2.73 8.81
N GLY A 273 -8.43 1.72 9.09
CA GLY A 273 -8.31 0.39 8.50
C GLY A 273 -8.57 0.40 6.99
N SER A 274 -9.58 1.14 6.54
CA SER A 274 -9.86 1.32 5.12
C SER A 274 -8.77 2.12 4.42
N ALA A 275 -8.26 3.18 5.05
CA ALA A 275 -7.12 3.94 4.54
C ALA A 275 -5.86 3.07 4.39
N LEU A 276 -5.54 2.23 5.38
CA LEU A 276 -4.40 1.32 5.31
C LEU A 276 -4.56 0.28 4.18
N LYS A 277 -5.74 -0.31 4.02
CA LYS A 277 -6.00 -1.23 2.90
C LYS A 277 -5.80 -0.55 1.56
N ALA A 278 -6.27 0.69 1.42
CA ALA A 278 -6.08 1.49 0.22
C ALA A 278 -4.58 1.71 -0.08
N ILE A 279 -3.79 2.11 0.93
CA ILE A 279 -2.35 2.32 0.79
C ILE A 279 -1.63 1.02 0.40
N VAL A 280 -1.93 -0.10 1.06
CA VAL A 280 -1.32 -1.40 0.73
C VAL A 280 -1.67 -1.82 -0.70
N ARG A 281 -2.94 -1.70 -1.11
CA ARG A 281 -3.35 -1.99 -2.49
C ARG A 281 -2.63 -1.11 -3.51
N LEU A 282 -2.49 0.17 -3.21
CA LEU A 282 -1.75 1.11 -4.04
C LEU A 282 -0.28 0.74 -4.17
N THR A 283 0.35 0.32 -3.08
CA THR A 283 1.76 -0.15 -3.06
C THR A 283 2.03 -1.25 -4.09
N TYR A 284 1.04 -2.10 -4.35
CA TYR A 284 1.17 -3.22 -5.29
C TYR A 284 0.43 -3.03 -6.62
N GLY A 285 -0.04 -1.81 -6.91
CA GLY A 285 -0.81 -1.53 -8.13
C GLY A 285 -2.16 -2.25 -8.20
N ARG A 286 -2.75 -2.56 -7.04
CA ARG A 286 -4.04 -3.27 -6.89
C ARG A 286 -5.16 -2.37 -6.36
N PHE A 287 -4.96 -1.05 -6.37
CA PHE A 287 -5.97 -0.10 -5.92
C PHE A 287 -7.18 -0.12 -6.89
N PRO A 288 -8.42 -0.29 -6.39
CA PRO A 288 -9.60 -0.30 -7.25
C PRO A 288 -9.89 1.11 -7.78
N THR A 289 -9.80 1.29 -9.08
CA THR A 289 -10.06 2.57 -9.75
C THR A 289 -11.45 2.61 -10.36
N ASN A 290 -12.07 3.78 -10.34
CA ASN A 290 -13.35 4.04 -10.96
C ASN A 290 -13.38 5.46 -11.58
N LYS A 291 -14.50 5.87 -12.20
CA LYS A 291 -14.63 7.19 -12.87
C LYS A 291 -14.43 8.41 -11.96
N ARG A 292 -14.50 8.23 -10.62
CA ARG A 292 -14.31 9.30 -9.62
C ARG A 292 -12.91 9.29 -9.01
N THR A 293 -12.09 8.28 -9.34
CA THR A 293 -10.72 8.19 -8.86
C THR A 293 -9.88 9.29 -9.50
N HIS A 294 -9.05 9.98 -8.70
CA HIS A 294 -8.17 11.03 -9.20
C HIS A 294 -7.30 10.52 -10.35
N PRO A 295 -7.20 11.23 -11.50
CA PRO A 295 -6.48 10.73 -12.68
C PRO A 295 -5.02 10.35 -12.39
N THR A 296 -4.30 11.16 -11.64
CA THR A 296 -2.92 10.89 -11.22
C THR A 296 -2.83 9.60 -10.40
N LEU A 297 -3.83 9.32 -9.53
CA LEU A 297 -3.87 8.07 -8.76
C LEU A 297 -4.06 6.85 -9.66
N VAL A 298 -4.87 6.95 -10.71
CA VAL A 298 -5.06 5.87 -11.69
C VAL A 298 -3.73 5.56 -12.39
N ARG A 299 -3.04 6.58 -12.91
CA ARG A 299 -1.73 6.44 -13.56
C ARG A 299 -0.69 5.86 -12.60
N PHE A 300 -0.64 6.38 -11.37
CA PHE A 300 0.28 5.91 -10.34
C PHE A 300 0.04 4.44 -10.01
N ASN A 301 -1.23 4.04 -9.80
CA ASN A 301 -1.60 2.65 -9.51
C ASN A 301 -1.17 1.70 -10.65
N GLU A 302 -1.40 2.07 -11.90
CA GLU A 302 -0.94 1.29 -13.06
C GLU A 302 0.59 1.16 -13.10
N ARG A 303 1.29 2.25 -12.78
CA ARG A 303 2.75 2.26 -12.77
C ARG A 303 3.31 1.36 -11.68
N MET A 304 2.75 1.42 -10.46
CA MET A 304 3.13 0.55 -9.35
C MET A 304 2.95 -0.94 -9.67
N GLY A 305 1.96 -1.29 -10.49
CA GLY A 305 1.75 -2.67 -10.96
C GLY A 305 2.71 -3.14 -12.05
N LYS A 306 3.36 -2.21 -12.77
CA LYS A 306 4.21 -2.52 -13.95
C LYS A 306 5.70 -2.30 -13.72
N THR A 307 6.06 -1.42 -12.79
CA THR A 307 7.44 -0.95 -12.60
C THR A 307 7.88 -1.19 -11.15
N ASN A 308 9.10 -1.66 -10.98
CA ASN A 308 9.68 -1.81 -9.65
C ASN A 308 10.14 -0.44 -9.13
N LEU A 309 9.46 0.09 -8.12
CA LEU A 309 9.73 1.37 -7.45
C LEU A 309 9.94 1.13 -5.94
N PRO A 310 11.09 0.57 -5.55
CA PRO A 310 11.30 0.07 -4.18
C PRO A 310 11.26 1.15 -3.11
N LEU A 311 11.75 2.37 -3.38
CA LEU A 311 11.72 3.46 -2.40
C LEU A 311 10.30 3.98 -2.19
N THR A 312 9.54 4.13 -3.26
CA THR A 312 8.11 4.48 -3.21
C THR A 312 7.32 3.42 -2.44
N GLN A 313 7.53 2.12 -2.74
CA GLN A 313 6.90 1.02 -2.00
C GLN A 313 7.26 1.06 -0.52
N GLN A 314 8.54 1.29 -0.19
CA GLN A 314 9.01 1.40 1.18
C GLN A 314 8.27 2.51 1.94
N ILE A 315 8.16 3.71 1.38
CA ILE A 315 7.48 4.85 2.02
C ILE A 315 6.01 4.55 2.28
N LEU A 316 5.31 3.96 1.31
CA LEU A 316 3.91 3.59 1.47
C LEU A 316 3.73 2.54 2.58
N LEU A 317 4.56 1.50 2.61
CA LEU A 317 4.51 0.47 3.66
C LEU A 317 4.93 1.01 5.04
N GLU A 318 5.82 2.00 5.11
CA GLU A 318 6.17 2.65 6.37
C GLU A 318 5.00 3.43 6.98
N LYS A 319 4.14 4.05 6.17
CA LYS A 319 2.90 4.68 6.67
C LYS A 319 1.97 3.63 7.31
N VAL A 320 1.87 2.46 6.68
CA VAL A 320 1.12 1.32 7.24
C VAL A 320 1.74 0.87 8.56
N LEU A 321 3.07 0.69 8.58
CA LEU A 321 3.83 0.26 9.75
C LEU A 321 3.64 1.21 10.94
N VAL A 322 3.77 2.52 10.74
CA VAL A 322 3.58 3.54 11.79
C VAL A 322 2.19 3.44 12.41
N THR A 323 1.16 3.28 11.59
CA THR A 323 -0.22 3.16 12.08
C THR A 323 -0.43 1.84 12.83
N LEU A 324 0.12 0.72 12.34
CA LEU A 324 0.01 -0.58 13.01
C LEU A 324 0.77 -0.63 14.36
N LYS A 325 1.88 0.09 14.49
CA LYS A 325 2.60 0.26 15.76
C LYS A 325 1.88 1.19 16.74
N GLY A 326 1.03 2.06 16.24
CA GLY A 326 0.26 2.99 17.06
C GLY A 326 -0.80 2.27 17.89
N ILE A 327 -1.24 2.93 18.97
CA ILE A 327 -2.29 2.42 19.89
C ILE A 327 -3.71 2.79 19.43
N LYS A 328 -3.85 3.71 18.46
CA LYS A 328 -5.18 4.14 18.00
C LYS A 328 -5.90 3.00 17.31
N PRO A 329 -7.20 2.80 17.56
CA PRO A 329 -8.00 1.82 16.84
C PRO A 329 -8.02 2.09 15.33
N LEU A 330 -8.12 1.04 14.54
CA LEU A 330 -8.26 1.10 13.07
C LEU A 330 -9.68 1.52 12.68
N THR A 331 -10.67 1.24 13.53
CA THR A 331 -12.06 1.69 13.37
C THR A 331 -12.63 2.18 14.70
N ARG A 332 -13.76 2.93 14.64
CA ARG A 332 -14.48 3.41 15.82
C ARG A 332 -15.72 2.55 16.13
N GLU A 333 -15.99 1.53 15.34
CA GLU A 333 -17.24 0.77 15.39
C GLU A 333 -17.29 -0.30 16.48
N GLY A 334 -16.13 -0.69 17.03
CA GLY A 334 -16.03 -1.63 18.14
C GLY A 334 -14.99 -2.73 17.95
N PRO A 335 -14.84 -3.65 18.93
CA PRO A 335 -13.77 -4.66 18.92
C PRO A 335 -13.86 -5.67 17.77
N ASN A 336 -15.06 -6.07 17.37
CA ASN A 336 -15.24 -7.02 16.26
C ASN A 336 -14.87 -6.39 14.92
N GLU A 337 -15.29 -5.17 14.69
CA GLU A 337 -14.97 -4.38 13.50
C GLU A 337 -13.47 -4.05 13.45
N GLU A 338 -12.84 -3.80 14.62
CA GLU A 338 -11.39 -3.65 14.73
C GLU A 338 -10.66 -4.93 14.28
N ARG A 339 -11.13 -6.12 14.69
CA ARG A 339 -10.59 -7.41 14.22
C ARG A 339 -10.74 -7.58 12.72
N ILE A 340 -11.90 -7.26 12.16
CA ILE A 340 -12.19 -7.35 10.72
C ILE A 340 -11.28 -6.37 9.96
N ALA A 341 -11.17 -5.13 10.41
CA ALA A 341 -10.32 -4.11 9.80
C ALA A 341 -8.84 -4.54 9.80
N PHE A 342 -8.33 -5.00 10.96
CA PHE A 342 -6.97 -5.49 11.11
C PHE A 342 -6.70 -6.69 10.18
N MET A 343 -7.58 -7.70 10.19
CA MET A 343 -7.42 -8.89 9.36
C MET A 343 -7.51 -8.57 7.86
N GLY A 344 -8.30 -7.54 7.51
CA GLY A 344 -8.35 -7.00 6.16
C GLY A 344 -7.02 -6.41 5.71
N VAL A 345 -6.40 -5.54 6.54
CA VAL A 345 -5.06 -4.98 6.27
C VAL A 345 -4.01 -6.08 6.18
N PHE A 346 -4.03 -7.04 7.12
CA PHE A 346 -3.08 -8.16 7.13
C PHE A 346 -3.10 -8.98 5.83
N ARG A 347 -4.29 -9.28 5.31
CA ARG A 347 -4.44 -10.03 4.04
C ARG A 347 -3.92 -9.26 2.83
N GLU A 348 -4.08 -7.96 2.79
CA GLU A 348 -3.59 -7.14 1.67
C GLU A 348 -2.05 -7.09 1.60
N LEU A 349 -1.36 -7.32 2.72
CA LEU A 349 0.10 -7.37 2.79
C LEU A 349 0.72 -8.64 2.20
N PHE A 350 -0.08 -9.63 1.75
CA PHE A 350 0.45 -10.88 1.22
C PHE A 350 1.10 -10.68 -0.15
N GLU A 351 2.34 -11.14 -0.24
CA GLU A 351 3.14 -11.24 -1.45
C GLU A 351 3.42 -12.71 -1.80
N ALA A 352 4.19 -12.94 -2.88
CA ALA A 352 4.45 -14.29 -3.38
C ALA A 352 5.17 -15.20 -2.36
N ALA A 353 6.08 -14.64 -1.55
CA ALA A 353 6.94 -15.40 -0.63
C ALA A 353 7.03 -14.81 0.79
N GLY A 354 6.13 -13.89 1.17
CA GLY A 354 6.17 -13.27 2.49
C GLY A 354 5.11 -12.20 2.66
N LEU A 355 5.28 -11.36 3.69
CA LEU A 355 4.53 -10.13 3.85
C LEU A 355 5.33 -8.93 3.35
N GLY A 356 4.65 -7.96 2.75
CA GLY A 356 5.24 -6.67 2.46
C GLY A 356 5.73 -5.94 3.71
N GLY A 357 6.84 -5.20 3.57
CA GLY A 357 7.43 -4.42 4.66
C GLY A 357 8.41 -5.17 5.57
N GLY A 358 8.65 -6.46 5.33
CA GLY A 358 9.71 -7.27 5.96
C GLY A 358 9.62 -7.39 7.48
N PRO A 359 10.78 -7.56 8.18
CA PRO A 359 10.82 -7.88 9.60
C PRO A 359 10.06 -6.90 10.50
N LYS A 360 10.24 -5.59 10.31
CA LYS A 360 9.57 -4.55 11.13
C LYS A 360 8.03 -4.64 10.99
N MET A 361 7.53 -4.97 9.80
CA MET A 361 6.10 -5.16 9.56
C MET A 361 5.58 -6.45 10.20
N ALA A 362 6.32 -7.55 10.06
CA ALA A 362 5.96 -8.83 10.67
C ALA A 362 5.84 -8.70 12.21
N GLU A 363 6.80 -8.02 12.85
CA GLU A 363 6.76 -7.73 14.28
C GLU A 363 5.55 -6.88 14.67
N ALA A 364 5.30 -5.78 13.96
CA ALA A 364 4.17 -4.90 14.22
C ALA A 364 2.82 -5.64 14.09
N ILE A 365 2.69 -6.51 13.10
CA ILE A 365 1.50 -7.37 12.92
C ILE A 365 1.29 -8.29 14.13
N VAL A 366 2.33 -8.97 14.62
CA VAL A 366 2.20 -9.88 15.77
C VAL A 366 1.84 -9.11 17.04
N LEU A 367 2.52 -7.98 17.28
CA LEU A 367 2.26 -7.16 18.47
C LEU A 367 0.84 -6.57 18.45
N ARG A 368 0.41 -6.08 17.30
CA ARG A 368 -0.96 -5.55 17.13
C ARG A 368 -2.01 -6.66 17.21
N ALA A 369 -1.75 -7.83 16.61
CA ALA A 369 -2.63 -8.99 16.70
C ALA A 369 -2.85 -9.44 18.14
N LYS A 370 -1.81 -9.44 18.96
CA LYS A 370 -1.92 -9.80 20.38
C LYS A 370 -2.90 -8.92 21.14
N SER A 371 -2.94 -7.62 20.82
CA SER A 371 -3.87 -6.67 21.48
C SER A 371 -5.31 -6.75 20.94
N ILE A 372 -5.50 -7.18 19.68
CA ILE A 372 -6.81 -7.14 18.99
C ILE A 372 -7.50 -8.50 19.01
N LEU A 373 -6.75 -9.60 18.86
CA LEU A 373 -7.32 -10.96 18.73
C LEU A 373 -7.59 -11.63 20.07
N GLY A 374 -7.23 -11.04 21.21
CA GLY A 374 -7.63 -11.47 22.54
C GLY A 374 -9.14 -11.35 22.75
N ASP A 375 -9.72 -12.21 23.57
CA ASP A 375 -11.09 -12.06 24.03
C ASP A 375 -11.13 -11.09 25.22
N GLU A 376 -12.31 -10.51 25.52
CA GLU A 376 -12.47 -9.47 26.57
C GLU A 376 -12.01 -9.92 27.97
N HIS A 377 -11.77 -11.22 28.17
CA HIS A 377 -11.43 -11.81 29.47
C HIS A 377 -10.11 -12.60 29.49
N GLU A 378 -9.40 -12.74 28.35
CA GLU A 378 -8.14 -13.50 28.30
C GLU A 378 -7.16 -12.91 27.29
N ASP A 379 -5.99 -12.47 27.76
CA ASP A 379 -4.87 -12.14 26.91
C ASP A 379 -4.38 -13.37 26.14
N LEU A 380 -4.45 -13.33 24.82
CA LEU A 380 -3.90 -14.42 24.00
C LEU A 380 -2.43 -14.63 24.29
N THR A 381 -2.04 -15.88 24.51
CA THR A 381 -0.62 -16.24 24.54
C THR A 381 0.03 -15.94 23.19
N THR A 382 1.31 -15.67 23.20
CA THR A 382 2.09 -15.44 21.95
C THR A 382 1.94 -16.61 20.96
N SER A 383 1.91 -17.85 21.46
CA SER A 383 1.73 -19.03 20.63
C SER A 383 0.35 -19.06 19.97
N ALA A 384 -0.71 -18.76 20.71
CA ALA A 384 -2.08 -18.73 20.16
C ALA A 384 -2.25 -17.60 19.13
N THR A 385 -1.64 -16.43 19.37
CA THR A 385 -1.63 -15.32 18.42
C THR A 385 -0.95 -15.72 17.11
N LEU A 386 0.25 -16.29 17.16
CA LEU A 386 0.97 -16.75 15.98
C LEU A 386 0.18 -17.85 15.23
N GLN A 387 -0.41 -18.78 15.96
CA GLN A 387 -1.23 -19.84 15.36
C GLN A 387 -2.41 -19.26 14.58
N ARG A 388 -3.16 -18.30 15.16
CA ARG A 388 -4.29 -17.63 14.48
C ARG A 388 -3.83 -16.88 13.22
N LEU A 389 -2.73 -16.13 13.30
CA LEU A 389 -2.17 -15.41 12.15
C LEU A 389 -1.74 -16.38 11.04
N ILE A 390 -0.95 -17.41 11.37
CA ILE A 390 -0.44 -18.40 10.40
C ILE A 390 -1.59 -19.17 9.72
N GLN A 391 -2.63 -19.53 10.46
CA GLN A 391 -3.82 -20.20 9.89
C GLN A 391 -4.55 -19.32 8.87
N THR A 392 -4.54 -18.02 9.05
CA THR A 392 -5.18 -17.06 8.13
C THR A 392 -4.41 -16.90 6.83
N ILE A 393 -3.12 -17.16 6.83
CA ILE A 393 -2.27 -17.05 5.63
C ILE A 393 -2.50 -18.30 4.75
N PRO A 394 -3.08 -18.16 3.54
CA PRO A 394 -3.43 -19.33 2.73
C PRO A 394 -2.21 -20.01 2.11
N ASN A 395 -1.19 -19.23 1.75
CA ASN A 395 0.00 -19.69 1.03
C ASN A 395 1.12 -20.09 1.99
N ARG A 396 1.66 -21.30 1.86
CA ARG A 396 2.75 -21.80 2.72
C ARG A 396 4.05 -21.03 2.54
N ALA A 397 4.37 -20.55 1.33
CA ALA A 397 5.54 -19.69 1.11
C ALA A 397 5.43 -18.38 1.92
N VAL A 398 4.24 -17.76 1.94
CA VAL A 398 3.99 -16.56 2.74
C VAL A 398 4.10 -16.85 4.24
N ARG A 399 3.61 -18.01 4.71
CA ARG A 399 3.76 -18.43 6.12
C ARG A 399 5.22 -18.56 6.52
N LEU A 400 6.02 -19.23 5.68
CA LEU A 400 7.46 -19.36 5.90
C LEU A 400 8.16 -18.01 5.87
N GLY A 401 7.91 -17.19 4.84
CA GLY A 401 8.47 -15.85 4.73
C GLY A 401 8.15 -14.97 5.93
N PHE A 402 6.91 -15.00 6.42
CA PHE A 402 6.49 -14.28 7.62
C PHE A 402 7.25 -14.72 8.88
N LEU A 403 7.39 -16.02 9.10
CA LEU A 403 8.16 -16.53 10.25
C LEU A 403 9.65 -16.21 10.13
N MET A 404 10.22 -16.28 8.91
CA MET A 404 11.60 -15.88 8.65
C MET A 404 11.83 -14.39 8.91
N ASP A 405 10.88 -13.53 8.54
CA ASP A 405 10.97 -12.11 8.87
C ASP A 405 10.95 -11.88 10.38
N LEU A 406 10.14 -12.63 11.13
CA LEU A 406 10.11 -12.55 12.59
C LEU A 406 11.44 -12.93 13.25
N THR A 407 12.22 -13.88 12.69
CA THR A 407 13.51 -14.26 13.29
C THR A 407 14.55 -13.12 13.29
N ARG A 408 14.30 -12.02 12.57
CA ARG A 408 15.17 -10.86 12.45
C ARG A 408 14.68 -9.66 13.27
N THR A 409 13.87 -9.92 14.32
CA THR A 409 13.22 -8.88 15.12
C THR A 409 13.55 -9.01 16.61
N GLU A 410 13.32 -7.94 17.37
CA GLU A 410 13.43 -7.99 18.83
C GLU A 410 12.37 -8.94 19.44
N PHE A 411 11.22 -9.08 18.80
CA PHE A 411 10.21 -10.05 19.20
C PHE A 411 10.77 -11.47 19.23
N PHE A 412 11.59 -11.85 18.25
CA PHE A 412 12.21 -13.17 18.21
C PHE A 412 13.11 -13.41 19.42
N SER A 413 13.97 -12.46 19.79
CA SER A 413 14.86 -12.60 20.95
C SER A 413 14.12 -12.93 22.26
N LYS A 414 12.87 -12.50 22.37
CA LYS A 414 12.01 -12.77 23.54
C LYS A 414 11.15 -14.04 23.39
N ASN A 415 10.98 -14.56 22.19
CA ASN A 415 10.05 -15.64 21.86
C ASN A 415 10.66 -16.71 20.94
N GLU A 416 11.97 -16.90 20.97
CA GLU A 416 12.75 -17.74 20.06
C GLU A 416 12.16 -19.15 19.94
N ALA A 417 11.99 -19.86 21.05
CA ALA A 417 11.48 -21.23 21.06
C ALA A 417 10.09 -21.37 20.38
N ILE A 418 9.24 -20.36 20.52
CA ILE A 418 7.89 -20.36 19.93
C ILE A 418 8.00 -20.22 18.40
N VAL A 419 8.74 -19.21 17.93
CA VAL A 419 8.88 -18.94 16.49
C VAL A 419 9.59 -20.09 15.78
N LEU A 420 10.67 -20.64 16.36
CA LEU A 420 11.39 -21.79 15.81
C LEU A 420 10.50 -23.05 15.74
N ASN A 421 9.69 -23.30 16.75
CA ASN A 421 8.75 -24.45 16.72
C ASN A 421 7.79 -24.34 15.54
N PHE A 422 7.18 -23.16 15.32
CA PHE A 422 6.31 -22.94 14.15
C PHE A 422 7.07 -23.10 12.83
N LEU A 423 8.28 -22.58 12.73
CA LEU A 423 9.11 -22.67 11.52
C LEU A 423 9.46 -24.13 11.20
N LEU A 424 9.95 -24.89 12.19
CA LEU A 424 10.29 -26.30 12.04
C LEU A 424 9.07 -27.15 11.65
N ARG A 425 7.95 -26.98 12.36
CA ARG A 425 6.72 -27.69 12.08
C ARG A 425 6.20 -27.45 10.67
N LEU A 426 6.19 -26.20 10.20
CA LEU A 426 5.80 -25.89 8.82
C LEU A 426 6.75 -26.51 7.80
N THR A 427 8.04 -26.57 8.13
CA THR A 427 9.05 -27.17 7.25
C THR A 427 8.89 -28.67 7.14
N GLU A 428 8.64 -29.37 8.26
CA GLU A 428 8.37 -30.81 8.30
C GLU A 428 7.09 -31.21 7.54
N GLU A 429 6.07 -30.34 7.55
CA GLU A 429 4.81 -30.53 6.83
C GLU A 429 4.96 -30.41 5.30
N LEU A 430 6.07 -29.85 4.78
CA LEU A 430 6.28 -29.67 3.34
C LEU A 430 6.68 -30.98 2.66
N LYS A 431 5.81 -31.48 1.79
CA LYS A 431 6.01 -32.75 1.04
C LYS A 431 6.45 -32.52 -0.42
N SER A 432 6.19 -31.34 -0.99
CA SER A 432 6.51 -31.04 -2.38
C SER A 432 6.65 -29.53 -2.63
N ALA A 433 7.43 -29.16 -3.65
CA ALA A 433 7.56 -27.77 -4.08
C ALA A 433 6.23 -27.15 -4.53
N THR A 434 5.26 -27.95 -4.95
CA THR A 434 3.91 -27.49 -5.33
C THR A 434 3.07 -27.02 -4.13
N GLU A 435 3.49 -27.34 -2.91
CA GLU A 435 2.84 -26.86 -1.69
C GLU A 435 3.36 -25.48 -1.27
N ILE A 436 4.55 -25.11 -1.72
CA ILE A 436 5.13 -23.78 -1.48
C ILE A 436 4.55 -22.78 -2.48
N VAL A 437 4.42 -23.20 -3.75
CA VAL A 437 3.94 -22.34 -4.84
C VAL A 437 2.68 -22.98 -5.45
N PRO A 438 1.58 -22.24 -5.61
CA PRO A 438 0.32 -22.78 -6.15
C PRO A 438 0.50 -23.50 -7.48
N PRO A 439 -0.25 -24.58 -7.73
CA PRO A 439 -0.27 -25.22 -9.05
C PRO A 439 -0.89 -24.26 -10.07
N GLY A 440 -0.17 -23.99 -11.15
CA GLY A 440 -0.58 -23.05 -12.20
C GLY A 440 0.45 -21.96 -12.47
N GLU A 441 1.32 -21.65 -11.51
CA GLU A 441 2.42 -20.71 -11.70
C GLU A 441 3.48 -21.25 -12.68
N HIS A 442 4.02 -20.34 -13.53
CA HIS A 442 5.08 -20.68 -14.47
C HIS A 442 6.30 -21.28 -13.73
N PRO A 443 6.99 -22.30 -14.30
CA PRO A 443 8.14 -22.95 -13.65
C PRO A 443 9.22 -21.96 -13.18
N ASP A 444 9.50 -20.91 -13.96
CA ASP A 444 10.52 -19.91 -13.63
C ASP A 444 10.13 -19.10 -12.39
N ARG A 445 8.83 -18.79 -12.23
CA ARG A 445 8.34 -18.08 -11.04
C ARG A 445 8.39 -18.96 -9.79
N ARG A 446 8.21 -20.28 -9.94
CA ARG A 446 8.41 -21.24 -8.84
C ARG A 446 9.85 -21.28 -8.40
N ALA A 447 10.79 -21.34 -9.34
CA ALA A 447 12.22 -21.31 -9.05
C ALA A 447 12.58 -20.01 -8.31
N ALA A 448 12.13 -18.86 -8.81
CA ALA A 448 12.40 -17.57 -8.20
C ALA A 448 11.86 -17.45 -6.75
N VAL A 449 10.66 -17.99 -6.46
CA VAL A 449 10.11 -18.01 -5.09
C VAL A 449 10.96 -18.87 -4.16
N VAL A 450 11.39 -20.06 -4.61
CA VAL A 450 12.19 -20.95 -3.78
C VAL A 450 13.62 -20.44 -3.60
N ASP A 451 14.21 -19.85 -4.64
CA ASP A 451 15.52 -19.23 -4.56
C ASP A 451 15.49 -17.99 -3.65
N GLY A 452 14.42 -17.22 -3.69
CA GLY A 452 14.16 -16.12 -2.75
C GLY A 452 14.04 -16.60 -1.30
N LEU A 453 13.40 -17.74 -1.05
CA LEU A 453 13.35 -18.35 0.28
C LEU A 453 14.72 -18.86 0.73
N LYS A 454 15.50 -19.49 -0.16
CA LYS A 454 16.88 -19.92 0.15
C LYS A 454 17.80 -18.75 0.50
N ASP A 455 17.77 -17.69 -0.30
CA ASP A 455 18.54 -16.48 -0.03
C ASP A 455 18.16 -15.87 1.32
N ARG A 456 16.88 -15.86 1.67
CA ARG A 456 16.43 -15.44 3.00
C ARG A 456 16.99 -16.34 4.11
N VAL A 457 16.92 -17.67 3.95
CA VAL A 457 17.47 -18.64 4.94
C VAL A 457 18.95 -18.44 5.15
N SER A 458 19.72 -18.27 4.08
CA SER A 458 21.18 -18.08 4.16
C SER A 458 21.59 -16.80 4.92
N LYS A 459 20.69 -15.84 5.03
CA LYS A 459 20.88 -14.57 5.74
C LYS A 459 20.35 -14.60 7.18
N LEU A 460 19.78 -15.73 7.62
CA LEU A 460 19.26 -15.87 8.97
C LEU A 460 20.36 -16.41 9.91
N GLU A 461 20.53 -15.76 11.04
CA GLU A 461 21.33 -16.27 12.15
C GLU A 461 20.48 -17.28 12.95
N LEU A 462 20.24 -18.47 12.38
CA LEU A 462 19.51 -19.54 13.05
C LEU A 462 20.46 -20.38 13.92
N PRO A 463 19.94 -21.00 15.00
CA PRO A 463 20.70 -21.95 15.79
C PRO A 463 21.32 -23.07 14.94
N ALA A 464 22.49 -23.56 15.34
CA ALA A 464 23.22 -24.59 14.62
C ALA A 464 22.32 -25.81 14.31
N GLY A 465 22.30 -26.23 13.06
CA GLY A 465 21.49 -27.35 12.57
C GLY A 465 20.08 -26.99 12.08
N VAL A 466 19.46 -25.89 12.54
CA VAL A 466 18.12 -25.49 12.08
C VAL A 466 18.20 -24.94 10.65
N GLY A 467 19.15 -24.04 10.38
CA GLY A 467 19.36 -23.47 9.04
C GLY A 467 19.75 -24.52 8.01
N GLU A 468 20.60 -25.49 8.40
CA GLU A 468 21.00 -26.61 7.55
C GLU A 468 19.85 -27.56 7.24
N ALA A 469 19.05 -27.93 8.24
CA ALA A 469 17.87 -28.79 8.06
C ALA A 469 16.84 -28.13 7.15
N PHE A 470 16.62 -26.84 7.31
CA PHE A 470 15.71 -26.06 6.50
C PHE A 470 16.19 -25.94 5.04
N SER A 471 17.45 -25.59 4.83
CA SER A 471 18.06 -25.52 3.50
C SER A 471 18.04 -26.88 2.80
N ALA A 472 18.37 -27.95 3.49
CA ALA A 472 18.32 -29.31 2.97
C ALA A 472 16.89 -29.73 2.58
N THR A 473 15.86 -29.30 3.34
CA THR A 473 14.46 -29.57 3.00
C THR A 473 14.03 -28.79 1.76
N LEU A 474 14.40 -27.51 1.63
CA LEU A 474 14.11 -26.73 0.43
C LEU A 474 14.81 -27.32 -0.81
N GLU A 475 16.05 -27.80 -0.68
CA GLU A 475 16.77 -28.46 -1.77
C GLU A 475 16.12 -29.78 -2.20
N LYS A 476 15.70 -30.61 -1.26
CA LYS A 476 14.94 -31.83 -1.55
C LYS A 476 13.62 -31.53 -2.28
N LEU A 477 12.94 -30.47 -1.89
CA LEU A 477 11.69 -30.03 -2.54
C LEU A 477 11.90 -29.57 -3.98
N LEU A 478 13.05 -28.92 -4.27
CA LEU A 478 13.42 -28.51 -5.64
C LEU A 478 13.88 -29.69 -6.50
N ALA A 479 14.64 -30.62 -5.92
CA ALA A 479 15.14 -31.82 -6.62
C ALA A 479 14.02 -32.82 -6.94
N ALA A 480 12.89 -32.77 -6.24
CA ALA A 480 11.73 -33.60 -6.50
C ALA A 480 11.10 -33.23 -7.86
N LYS A 481 11.49 -33.95 -8.92
CA LYS A 481 10.88 -33.82 -10.26
C LYS A 481 9.36 -33.93 -10.13
N PRO A 482 8.57 -33.05 -10.77
CA PRO A 482 7.12 -33.21 -10.82
C PRO A 482 6.83 -34.61 -11.39
N LYS A 483 6.08 -35.42 -10.66
CA LYS A 483 5.66 -36.74 -11.16
C LYS A 483 4.99 -36.52 -12.51
N PRO A 484 5.41 -37.23 -13.59
CA PRO A 484 4.83 -37.07 -14.91
C PRO A 484 3.33 -37.34 -14.78
N LYS A 485 2.51 -36.40 -15.29
CA LYS A 485 1.08 -36.64 -15.44
C LYS A 485 0.91 -37.94 -16.19
N THR A 486 0.38 -38.97 -15.55
CA THR A 486 -0.02 -40.20 -16.22
C THR A 486 -0.92 -39.81 -17.38
N LYS A 487 -0.46 -40.13 -18.59
CA LYS A 487 -1.24 -39.96 -19.82
C LYS A 487 -2.57 -40.70 -19.62
N THR A 488 -3.65 -39.97 -19.48
CA THR A 488 -5.00 -40.51 -19.52
C THR A 488 -5.20 -41.19 -20.86
N LYS A 489 -5.35 -42.51 -20.86
CA LYS A 489 -5.79 -43.28 -22.01
C LYS A 489 -7.13 -42.69 -22.48
N LYS A 490 -7.20 -42.37 -23.77
CA LYS A 490 -8.40 -41.96 -24.48
C LYS A 490 -9.54 -42.93 -24.16
N ALA A 491 -10.61 -42.44 -23.53
CA ALA A 491 -11.81 -43.23 -23.26
C ALA A 491 -12.58 -43.50 -24.58
N PRO A 492 -13.19 -44.67 -24.74
CA PRO A 492 -14.08 -44.96 -25.88
C PRO A 492 -15.42 -44.20 -25.71
N PRO A 493 -16.19 -44.04 -26.80
CA PRO A 493 -17.39 -43.20 -26.84
C PRO A 493 -18.50 -43.77 -25.93
N PRO A 494 -19.43 -42.92 -25.44
CA PRO A 494 -20.38 -43.28 -24.43
C PRO A 494 -21.48 -44.24 -24.97
N SER A 495 -21.69 -45.36 -24.29
CA SER A 495 -22.87 -46.19 -24.44
C SER A 495 -23.94 -45.76 -23.43
N THR A 496 -25.12 -45.55 -23.94
CA THR A 496 -26.38 -45.31 -23.24
C THR A 496 -26.82 -46.52 -22.43
N GLU A 497 -26.73 -46.43 -21.10
CA GLU A 497 -27.62 -47.16 -20.16
C GLU A 497 -27.36 -46.70 -18.71
N PRO A 498 -28.42 -46.59 -17.86
CA PRO A 498 -28.27 -46.06 -16.50
C PRO A 498 -27.77 -47.12 -15.52
N PRO A 499 -26.83 -46.82 -14.62
CA PRO A 499 -26.37 -47.80 -13.64
C PRO A 499 -27.27 -47.88 -12.42
N LYS A 500 -27.53 -49.14 -12.03
CA LYS A 500 -28.21 -49.59 -10.80
C LYS A 500 -27.32 -49.29 -9.58
N ARG A 501 -28.00 -48.93 -8.49
CA ARG A 501 -27.43 -48.76 -7.15
C ARG A 501 -26.88 -50.10 -6.60
N SER A 502 -25.65 -50.06 -6.09
CA SER A 502 -25.21 -50.97 -5.05
C SER A 502 -24.31 -50.23 -4.08
N GLY A 503 -24.63 -50.27 -2.79
CA GLY A 503 -23.87 -49.65 -1.75
C GLY A 503 -22.59 -50.40 -1.43
N ASP A 504 -21.58 -49.69 -1.04
CA ASP A 504 -20.71 -50.12 0.07
C ASP A 504 -19.92 -48.91 0.62
N ASP A 505 -19.86 -48.87 1.94
CA ASP A 505 -19.17 -47.86 2.74
C ASP A 505 -17.65 -48.06 2.68
N THR A 506 -16.90 -47.00 2.33
CA THR A 506 -15.58 -46.77 2.94
C THR A 506 -15.08 -45.38 2.62
N MET A 507 -14.70 -44.67 3.65
CA MET A 507 -13.96 -43.37 3.73
C MET A 507 -13.49 -42.75 2.41
N ALA A 508 -14.27 -41.80 1.85
CA ALA A 508 -13.88 -41.01 0.68
C ALA A 508 -13.19 -39.73 1.11
N LYS A 509 -11.97 -39.56 0.63
CA LYS A 509 -11.17 -38.34 0.62
C LYS A 509 -11.97 -37.21 -0.02
N ASN A 510 -12.01 -36.05 0.64
CA ASN A 510 -12.59 -34.79 0.15
C ASN A 510 -11.98 -34.41 -1.22
N LYS A 511 -12.64 -34.74 -2.30
CA LYS A 511 -12.36 -34.24 -3.65
C LYS A 511 -13.50 -33.27 -3.98
N LEU A 512 -13.23 -31.98 -3.90
CA LEU A 512 -14.14 -30.94 -4.39
C LEU A 512 -14.25 -31.13 -5.91
N ASP A 513 -15.48 -31.35 -6.40
CA ASP A 513 -15.72 -31.53 -7.84
C ASP A 513 -15.53 -30.22 -8.57
N ARG A 514 -14.73 -30.24 -9.66
CA ARG A 514 -14.50 -29.09 -10.53
C ARG A 514 -15.36 -29.19 -11.78
N ARG A 515 -16.03 -28.10 -12.12
CA ARG A 515 -16.89 -27.97 -13.31
C ARG A 515 -16.36 -26.87 -14.21
N SER A 516 -16.10 -27.17 -15.46
CA SER A 516 -15.79 -26.18 -16.49
C SER A 516 -17.07 -25.71 -17.18
N VAL A 517 -17.26 -24.39 -17.28
CA VAL A 517 -18.45 -23.76 -17.85
C VAL A 517 -18.01 -22.81 -18.96
N LYS A 518 -18.62 -22.93 -20.15
CA LYS A 518 -18.31 -22.09 -21.29
C LYS A 518 -18.97 -20.71 -21.19
N LYS A 519 -18.32 -19.72 -21.79
CA LYS A 519 -18.86 -18.36 -21.92
C LYS A 519 -20.31 -18.37 -22.41
N GLY A 520 -21.17 -17.59 -21.77
CA GLY A 520 -22.59 -17.44 -22.07
C GLY A 520 -23.49 -18.54 -21.52
N THR A 521 -22.94 -19.58 -20.88
CA THR A 521 -23.75 -20.66 -20.27
C THR A 521 -24.42 -20.17 -19.01
N VAL A 522 -25.72 -20.36 -18.89
CA VAL A 522 -26.49 -20.17 -17.64
C VAL A 522 -26.17 -21.34 -16.71
N ILE A 523 -25.72 -21.03 -15.51
CA ILE A 523 -25.29 -22.01 -14.48
C ILE A 523 -26.51 -22.50 -13.71
N PHE A 524 -27.41 -21.57 -13.36
CA PHE A 524 -28.74 -21.81 -12.81
C PHE A 524 -29.66 -20.61 -13.05
N GLU A 525 -30.96 -20.81 -12.98
CA GLU A 525 -31.97 -19.76 -13.14
C GLU A 525 -32.62 -19.37 -11.81
N GLU A 526 -33.15 -18.16 -11.73
CA GLU A 526 -33.98 -17.67 -10.62
C GLU A 526 -35.18 -18.60 -10.41
N GLY A 527 -35.50 -18.90 -9.16
CA GLY A 527 -36.61 -19.79 -8.79
C GLY A 527 -36.25 -21.30 -8.78
N GLU A 528 -35.11 -21.72 -9.31
CA GLU A 528 -34.69 -23.10 -9.21
C GLU A 528 -34.39 -23.52 -7.77
N ILE A 529 -34.60 -24.79 -7.45
CA ILE A 529 -34.20 -25.36 -6.16
C ILE A 529 -32.72 -25.72 -6.22
N GLY A 530 -31.88 -24.94 -5.51
CA GLY A 530 -30.44 -25.12 -5.51
C GLY A 530 -30.02 -26.39 -4.78
N GLN A 531 -29.21 -27.24 -5.43
CA GLN A 531 -28.59 -28.43 -4.84
C GLN A 531 -27.09 -28.25 -4.64
N GLU A 532 -26.50 -27.19 -5.22
CA GLU A 532 -25.07 -26.91 -5.25
C GLU A 532 -24.81 -25.42 -5.06
N ALA A 533 -23.72 -25.09 -4.39
CA ALA A 533 -23.10 -23.77 -4.41
C ALA A 533 -21.78 -23.85 -5.19
N PHE A 534 -21.31 -22.71 -5.67
CA PHE A 534 -20.18 -22.63 -6.56
C PHE A 534 -19.15 -21.61 -6.04
N VAL A 535 -17.86 -21.94 -6.20
CA VAL A 535 -16.76 -21.01 -6.00
C VAL A 535 -16.06 -20.83 -7.35
N VAL A 536 -15.89 -19.61 -7.79
CA VAL A 536 -15.18 -19.29 -9.03
C VAL A 536 -13.69 -19.55 -8.84
N VAL A 537 -13.12 -20.48 -9.63
CA VAL A 537 -11.69 -20.78 -9.63
C VAL A 537 -10.97 -19.91 -10.66
N THR A 538 -11.55 -19.79 -11.85
CA THR A 538 -11.09 -18.88 -12.93
C THR A 538 -12.30 -18.37 -13.70
N GLY A 539 -12.18 -17.19 -14.28
CA GLY A 539 -13.24 -16.55 -15.05
C GLY A 539 -14.15 -15.65 -14.23
N THR A 540 -15.18 -15.10 -14.88
CA THR A 540 -16.15 -14.17 -14.29
C THR A 540 -17.56 -14.69 -14.49
N VAL A 541 -18.36 -14.71 -13.41
CA VAL A 541 -19.77 -15.11 -13.39
C VAL A 541 -20.64 -13.91 -13.07
N GLN A 542 -21.66 -13.67 -13.88
CA GLN A 542 -22.63 -12.60 -13.68
C GLN A 542 -23.89 -13.13 -12.98
N ILE A 543 -24.28 -12.43 -11.93
CA ILE A 543 -25.56 -12.65 -11.22
C ILE A 543 -26.55 -11.61 -11.72
N PHE A 544 -27.71 -12.06 -12.19
CA PHE A 544 -28.72 -11.20 -12.77
C PHE A 544 -30.13 -11.68 -12.44
N ARG A 545 -31.10 -10.75 -12.52
CA ARG A 545 -32.53 -11.02 -12.33
C ARG A 545 -33.29 -10.56 -13.55
N ARG A 546 -34.37 -11.25 -13.89
CA ARG A 546 -35.29 -10.79 -14.93
C ARG A 546 -36.33 -9.84 -14.35
N VAL A 547 -36.38 -8.61 -14.88
CA VAL A 547 -37.35 -7.58 -14.46
C VAL A 547 -38.17 -7.16 -15.68
N GLY A 548 -39.40 -7.61 -15.80
CA GLY A 548 -40.22 -7.39 -16.99
C GLY A 548 -39.64 -8.02 -18.24
N GLU A 549 -39.40 -7.23 -19.29
CA GLU A 549 -38.75 -7.68 -20.54
C GLU A 549 -37.22 -7.49 -20.53
N GLY A 550 -36.62 -6.99 -19.42
CA GLY A 550 -35.19 -6.70 -19.28
C GLY A 550 -34.50 -7.59 -18.27
N GLU A 551 -33.18 -7.44 -18.19
CA GLU A 551 -32.33 -8.07 -17.17
C GLU A 551 -31.68 -6.98 -16.31
N GLU A 552 -31.73 -7.16 -15.00
CA GLU A 552 -31.02 -6.36 -14.02
C GLU A 552 -29.77 -7.12 -13.54
N VAL A 553 -28.58 -6.54 -13.74
CA VAL A 553 -27.33 -7.12 -13.27
C VAL A 553 -27.14 -6.74 -11.80
N LEU A 554 -27.04 -7.76 -10.93
CA LEU A 554 -26.86 -7.57 -9.50
C LEU A 554 -25.38 -7.56 -9.10
N ALA A 555 -24.57 -8.44 -9.70
CA ALA A 555 -23.13 -8.52 -9.43
C ALA A 555 -22.40 -9.27 -10.54
N ASP A 556 -21.12 -8.94 -10.74
CA ASP A 556 -20.15 -9.73 -11.49
C ASP A 556 -19.13 -10.30 -10.48
N LEU A 557 -19.03 -11.64 -10.42
CA LEU A 557 -18.24 -12.37 -9.45
C LEU A 557 -16.98 -12.94 -10.10
N GLY A 558 -15.82 -12.64 -9.51
CA GLY A 558 -14.51 -13.10 -9.95
C GLY A 558 -13.95 -14.25 -9.16
N THR A 559 -12.66 -14.55 -9.38
CA THR A 559 -11.96 -15.67 -8.74
C THR A 559 -12.04 -15.62 -7.21
N MET A 560 -12.31 -16.77 -6.58
CA MET A 560 -12.49 -16.99 -5.13
C MET A 560 -13.81 -16.46 -4.55
N GLU A 561 -14.70 -15.93 -5.35
CA GLU A 561 -16.04 -15.55 -4.90
C GLU A 561 -16.99 -16.74 -4.99
N MET A 562 -17.92 -16.81 -4.04
CA MET A 562 -18.91 -17.88 -3.90
C MET A 562 -20.30 -17.36 -4.29
N PHE A 563 -21.09 -18.21 -4.95
CA PHE A 563 -22.47 -17.89 -5.29
C PHE A 563 -23.38 -19.12 -5.22
N GLY A 564 -24.68 -18.85 -5.07
CA GLY A 564 -25.68 -19.91 -4.94
C GLY A 564 -25.73 -20.56 -3.56
N GLU A 565 -24.96 -20.10 -2.60
CA GLU A 565 -24.86 -20.61 -1.22
C GLU A 565 -26.14 -20.38 -0.41
N MET A 566 -26.86 -19.28 -0.65
CA MET A 566 -28.04 -18.89 0.12
C MET A 566 -29.14 -19.96 0.03
N SER A 567 -29.37 -20.50 -1.17
CA SER A 567 -30.39 -21.52 -1.39
C SER A 567 -30.01 -22.87 -0.75
N LEU A 568 -28.73 -23.13 -0.48
CA LEU A 568 -28.29 -24.31 0.24
C LEU A 568 -28.52 -24.17 1.75
N VAL A 569 -28.26 -23.01 2.31
CA VAL A 569 -28.36 -22.76 3.76
C VAL A 569 -29.79 -22.72 4.25
N ASP A 570 -30.69 -22.00 3.53
CA ASP A 570 -32.06 -21.76 3.96
C ASP A 570 -33.11 -22.61 3.23
N HIS A 571 -32.69 -23.51 2.33
CA HIS A 571 -33.53 -24.40 1.54
C HIS A 571 -34.62 -23.69 0.69
N GLN A 572 -34.38 -22.41 0.35
CA GLN A 572 -35.28 -21.61 -0.49
C GLN A 572 -34.81 -21.63 -1.95
N PRO A 573 -35.69 -21.33 -2.93
CA PRO A 573 -35.31 -21.18 -4.33
C PRO A 573 -34.22 -20.12 -4.57
N ARG A 574 -33.50 -20.21 -5.70
CA ARG A 574 -32.53 -19.24 -6.18
C ARG A 574 -33.16 -17.85 -6.27
N MET A 575 -32.52 -16.83 -5.75
CA MET A 575 -33.01 -15.45 -5.77
C MET A 575 -32.69 -14.71 -7.06
N ALA A 576 -31.76 -15.22 -7.84
CA ALA A 576 -31.27 -14.64 -9.08
C ALA A 576 -30.70 -15.74 -9.96
N SER A 577 -30.53 -15.46 -11.24
CA SER A 577 -29.87 -16.29 -12.22
C SER A 577 -28.35 -16.06 -12.23
N ALA A 578 -27.56 -17.04 -12.63
CA ALA A 578 -26.12 -16.93 -12.79
C ALA A 578 -25.67 -17.41 -14.17
N ARG A 579 -24.82 -16.63 -14.87
CA ARG A 579 -24.23 -16.98 -16.18
C ARG A 579 -22.74 -16.71 -16.23
N ALA A 580 -22.00 -17.48 -16.98
CA ALA A 580 -20.58 -17.27 -17.22
C ALA A 580 -20.35 -16.17 -18.26
N LEU A 581 -19.63 -15.09 -17.92
CA LEU A 581 -19.25 -14.03 -18.86
C LEU A 581 -18.07 -14.42 -19.75
N GLU A 582 -17.27 -15.38 -19.32
CA GLU A 582 -16.13 -15.96 -20.02
C GLU A 582 -16.02 -17.46 -19.71
N ASP A 583 -15.05 -18.17 -20.25
CA ASP A 583 -14.83 -19.59 -19.90
C ASP A 583 -14.40 -19.68 -18.43
N CYS A 584 -15.22 -20.32 -17.60
CA CYS A 584 -15.03 -20.40 -16.15
C CYS A 584 -14.68 -21.81 -15.70
N GLU A 585 -13.83 -21.93 -14.68
CA GLU A 585 -13.72 -23.12 -13.85
C GLU A 585 -14.36 -22.83 -12.48
N LEU A 586 -15.28 -23.70 -12.09
CA LEU A 586 -16.02 -23.62 -10.83
C LEU A 586 -15.70 -24.81 -9.95
N THR A 587 -15.60 -24.58 -8.65
CA THR A 587 -15.63 -25.65 -7.65
C THR A 587 -17.03 -25.78 -7.08
N THR A 588 -17.58 -26.99 -7.10
CA THR A 588 -18.95 -27.27 -6.66
C THR A 588 -18.96 -27.74 -5.22
N ILE A 589 -19.86 -27.21 -4.42
CA ILE A 589 -20.16 -27.66 -3.04
C ILE A 589 -21.58 -28.20 -3.05
N SER A 590 -21.74 -29.51 -2.84
CA SER A 590 -23.06 -30.12 -2.80
C SER A 590 -23.81 -29.78 -1.49
N ARG A 591 -25.15 -29.84 -1.54
CA ARG A 591 -25.99 -29.63 -0.36
C ARG A 591 -25.63 -30.61 0.75
N ASP A 592 -25.49 -31.91 0.44
CA ASP A 592 -25.15 -32.92 1.41
C ASP A 592 -23.80 -32.69 2.10
N ASP A 593 -22.81 -32.11 1.37
CA ASP A 593 -21.53 -31.77 1.95
C ASP A 593 -21.64 -30.57 2.88
N LEU A 594 -22.42 -29.54 2.48
CA LEU A 594 -22.66 -28.36 3.31
C LEU A 594 -23.43 -28.75 4.58
N ASP A 595 -24.50 -29.53 4.45
CA ASP A 595 -25.32 -29.99 5.59
C ASP A 595 -24.48 -30.81 6.58
N ARG A 596 -23.66 -31.74 6.11
CA ARG A 596 -22.72 -32.48 6.96
C ARG A 596 -21.73 -31.59 7.71
N ARG A 597 -21.24 -30.53 7.07
CA ARG A 597 -20.34 -29.57 7.70
C ARG A 597 -21.06 -28.69 8.71
N LEU A 598 -22.26 -28.23 8.38
CA LEU A 598 -23.12 -27.45 9.27
C LEU A 598 -23.59 -28.25 10.47
N GLU A 599 -23.88 -29.55 10.31
CA GLU A 599 -24.19 -30.46 11.42
C GLU A 599 -23.01 -30.68 12.36
N ARG A 600 -21.80 -30.80 11.80
CA ARG A 600 -20.58 -30.87 12.62
C ARG A 600 -20.40 -29.59 13.44
N LEU A 601 -20.51 -28.43 12.78
CA LEU A 601 -20.44 -27.11 13.44
C LEU A 601 -21.52 -26.95 14.51
N SER A 602 -22.74 -27.42 14.26
CA SER A 602 -23.83 -27.30 15.23
C SER A 602 -23.63 -28.20 16.46
N LYS A 603 -22.82 -29.25 16.35
CA LYS A 603 -22.40 -30.06 17.50
C LYS A 603 -21.29 -29.42 18.31
N GLU A 604 -20.43 -28.65 17.65
CA GLU A 604 -19.31 -27.92 18.27
C GLU A 604 -19.74 -26.55 18.78
N ASP A 605 -20.52 -25.80 17.99
CA ASP A 605 -21.02 -24.46 18.35
C ASP A 605 -22.39 -24.16 17.73
N ARG A 606 -23.44 -24.19 18.54
CA ARG A 606 -24.82 -23.89 18.14
C ARG A 606 -25.02 -22.43 17.76
N ALA A 607 -24.22 -21.51 18.31
CA ALA A 607 -24.35 -20.08 18.05
C ALA A 607 -23.91 -19.73 16.62
N VAL A 608 -22.87 -20.38 16.09
CA VAL A 608 -22.42 -20.20 14.71
C VAL A 608 -23.49 -20.63 13.71
N ARG A 609 -24.17 -21.75 13.95
CA ARG A 609 -25.27 -22.19 13.08
C ARG A 609 -26.41 -21.17 13.08
N TRP A 610 -26.83 -20.73 14.26
CA TRP A 610 -27.89 -19.73 14.38
C TRP A 610 -27.51 -18.41 13.71
N LEU A 611 -26.25 -17.97 13.84
CA LEU A 611 -25.75 -16.75 13.18
C LEU A 611 -25.84 -16.86 11.64
N ILE A 612 -25.42 -17.99 11.06
CA ILE A 612 -25.52 -18.24 9.62
C ILE A 612 -26.98 -18.14 9.16
N ASP A 613 -27.92 -18.78 9.87
CA ASP A 613 -29.33 -18.74 9.53
C ASP A 613 -29.92 -17.32 9.61
N VAL A 614 -29.50 -16.52 10.59
CA VAL A 614 -29.91 -15.11 10.75
C VAL A 614 -29.36 -14.25 9.62
N LEU A 615 -28.08 -14.42 9.26
CA LEU A 615 -27.44 -13.64 8.18
C LEU A 615 -28.11 -13.92 6.83
N VAL A 616 -28.36 -15.17 6.51
CA VAL A 616 -29.04 -15.56 5.25
C VAL A 616 -30.46 -14.99 5.20
N LYS A 617 -31.22 -15.04 6.29
CA LYS A 617 -32.56 -14.42 6.36
C LYS A 617 -32.52 -12.90 6.17
N ARG A 618 -31.54 -12.20 6.76
CA ARG A 618 -31.37 -10.75 6.58
C ARG A 618 -31.04 -10.38 5.14
N LEU A 619 -30.08 -11.10 4.52
CA LEU A 619 -29.70 -10.86 3.13
C LEU A 619 -30.88 -11.06 2.18
N ARG A 620 -31.71 -12.09 2.39
CA ARG A 620 -32.95 -12.26 1.61
C ARG A 620 -33.97 -11.16 1.84
N GLY A 621 -34.08 -10.66 3.07
CA GLY A 621 -34.97 -9.54 3.39
C GLY A 621 -34.56 -8.25 2.70
N GLN A 622 -33.27 -7.97 2.65
CA GLN A 622 -32.74 -6.79 1.95
C GLN A 622 -32.93 -6.87 0.43
N ALA A 623 -32.71 -8.06 -0.15
CA ALA A 623 -32.88 -8.26 -1.59
C ALA A 623 -34.35 -8.18 -2.07
N ARG A 624 -35.34 -8.41 -1.17
CA ARG A 624 -36.78 -8.24 -1.46
C ARG A 624 -37.32 -6.83 -1.16
N GLY A 625 -36.58 -6.02 -0.41
CA GLY A 625 -36.99 -4.68 0.00
C GLY A 625 -36.66 -3.57 -1.01
N HIS A 626 -36.21 -3.90 -2.19
CA HIS A 626 -35.99 -3.02 -3.34
C HIS A 626 -37.07 -3.18 -4.44
N GLU A 627 -38.22 -3.79 -4.12
CA GLU A 627 -39.41 -3.77 -4.95
C GLU A 627 -40.33 -2.56 -4.63
#